data_06d1dc704dbe3471188261f9a72fb33b
#
_entry.id   06d1dc704dbe3471188261f9a72fb33b
#
_cell.length_a   1.000
_cell.length_b   1.000
_cell.length_c   1.000
_cell.angle_alpha   90.00
_cell.angle_beta   90.00
_cell.angle_gamma   90.00
#
_symmetry.space_group_name_H-M   'P 1'
#
loop_
_entity.id
_entity.type
_entity.pdbx_description
1 polymer ?
#
loop_
_entity_poly.entity_id
_entity_poly.type
_entity_poly.pdbx_seq_one_letter_code
_entity_poly.pdbx_strand_id
1 'polypeptide(L)'
;MTDKVKIIFLGDSITDADHNLYPGNPGEPCLGDGYVRQIADILQLRMPGRTDIRNGGHDGFTVQGLLRMLEHDCLSRRPDVVSVLIGSNDAAVCMNTGRTLEETYFAENYRALLGRVRGATEGCLVCMGPFIFPQPLEYSRWIPVIQEIEETERKIAAEHRALFIPLHNLLNRDAERSGYQRLTADGIHLTREGAEIVARAWIQETDRAGIFI
;
A
#
# COMPACT_ATOMS: atom_id res chain seq x y z
N MET A 1 -25.70 17.65 2.71
CA MET A 1 -24.88 16.49 3.10
C MET A 1 -23.44 16.95 2.84
N THR A 2 -22.59 16.94 3.85
CA THR A 2 -21.16 17.21 3.62
C THR A 2 -20.60 16.07 2.78
N ASP A 3 -19.92 16.40 1.67
CA ASP A 3 -19.27 15.37 0.84
C ASP A 3 -18.26 14.59 1.67
N LYS A 4 -18.31 13.25 1.54
CA LYS A 4 -17.37 12.38 2.24
C LYS A 4 -16.02 12.41 1.54
N VAL A 5 -14.94 12.40 2.30
CA VAL A 5 -13.59 12.21 1.78
C VAL A 5 -13.47 10.78 1.25
N LYS A 6 -13.22 10.64 -0.04
CA LYS A 6 -13.06 9.35 -0.72
C LYS A 6 -11.60 8.93 -0.67
N ILE A 7 -11.34 7.82 -0.03
CA ILE A 7 -9.98 7.28 0.15
C ILE A 7 -9.90 5.92 -0.51
N ILE A 8 -8.95 5.73 -1.42
CA ILE A 8 -8.74 4.45 -2.09
C ILE A 8 -7.34 3.94 -1.79
N PHE A 9 -7.27 2.69 -1.35
CA PHE A 9 -6.03 1.95 -1.14
C PHE A 9 -5.82 1.00 -2.31
N LEU A 10 -4.69 1.12 -2.99
CA LEU A 10 -4.24 0.26 -4.07
C LEU A 10 -3.03 -0.56 -3.61
N GLY A 11 -2.95 -1.81 -4.01
CA GLY A 11 -1.83 -2.66 -3.65
C GLY A 11 -2.00 -4.11 -4.05
N ASP A 12 -1.16 -4.94 -3.47
CA ASP A 12 -1.15 -6.39 -3.63
C ASP A 12 -1.90 -7.11 -2.49
N SER A 13 -1.52 -8.37 -2.19
CA SER A 13 -2.10 -9.18 -1.11
C SER A 13 -2.00 -8.54 0.27
N ILE A 14 -0.99 -7.70 0.52
CA ILE A 14 -0.82 -7.00 1.80
C ILE A 14 -1.94 -5.96 1.99
N THR A 15 -2.36 -5.32 0.91
CA THR A 15 -3.49 -4.37 0.90
C THR A 15 -4.81 -5.11 0.86
N ASP A 16 -4.92 -6.17 0.03
CA ASP A 16 -6.10 -7.03 -0.10
C ASP A 16 -6.53 -7.57 1.26
N ALA A 17 -5.64 -8.32 1.94
CA ALA A 17 -5.86 -8.86 3.28
C ALA A 17 -7.25 -9.48 3.45
N ASP A 18 -7.61 -10.41 2.55
CA ASP A 18 -8.90 -11.10 2.52
C ASP A 18 -10.11 -10.17 2.34
N HIS A 19 -9.94 -9.01 1.66
CA HIS A 19 -11.10 -8.20 1.33
C HIS A 19 -12.01 -8.94 0.33
N ASN A 20 -13.31 -8.84 0.55
CA ASN A 20 -14.27 -9.48 -0.33
C ASN A 20 -14.72 -8.53 -1.45
N LEU A 21 -14.44 -8.88 -2.68
CA LEU A 21 -14.92 -8.16 -3.87
C LEU A 21 -16.44 -8.20 -4.03
N TYR A 22 -17.09 -9.17 -3.39
CA TYR A 22 -18.55 -9.38 -3.44
C TYR A 22 -19.13 -9.41 -2.01
N PRO A 23 -19.23 -8.26 -1.32
CA PRO A 23 -19.83 -8.22 0.01
C PRO A 23 -21.25 -8.75 -0.04
N GLY A 24 -21.58 -9.65 0.88
CA GLY A 24 -22.91 -10.28 0.97
C GLY A 24 -24.03 -9.29 1.30
N ASN A 25 -23.71 -8.14 1.88
CA ASN A 25 -24.63 -7.04 2.16
C ASN A 25 -24.29 -5.82 1.31
N PRO A 26 -25.20 -5.35 0.46
CA PRO A 26 -25.01 -4.11 -0.28
C PRO A 26 -24.82 -2.92 0.68
N GLY A 27 -23.65 -2.28 0.61
CA GLY A 27 -23.33 -1.07 1.39
C GLY A 27 -22.35 -1.28 2.55
N GLU A 28 -21.98 -2.50 2.88
CA GLU A 28 -20.87 -2.73 3.80
C GLU A 28 -19.53 -2.66 3.04
N PRO A 29 -18.61 -1.76 3.42
CA PRO A 29 -17.29 -1.72 2.82
C PRO A 29 -16.53 -2.99 3.21
N CYS A 30 -16.17 -3.79 2.24
CA CYS A 30 -15.30 -4.91 2.47
C CYS A 30 -13.84 -4.43 2.44
N LEU A 31 -13.24 -4.25 3.60
CA LEU A 31 -11.91 -3.66 3.75
C LEU A 31 -10.81 -4.70 4.04
N GLY A 32 -11.19 -5.98 4.15
CA GLY A 32 -10.28 -7.04 4.61
C GLY A 32 -9.94 -6.91 6.10
N ASP A 33 -8.97 -7.70 6.56
CA ASP A 33 -8.55 -7.75 7.96
C ASP A 33 -7.19 -7.09 8.22
N GLY A 34 -6.63 -6.42 7.20
CA GLY A 34 -5.32 -5.79 7.22
C GLY A 34 -5.32 -4.33 7.71
N TYR A 35 -4.27 -3.62 7.29
CA TYR A 35 -4.02 -2.23 7.69
C TYR A 35 -5.10 -1.26 7.18
N VAL A 36 -5.76 -1.56 6.04
CA VAL A 36 -6.84 -0.71 5.49
C VAL A 36 -8.03 -0.66 6.45
N ARG A 37 -8.44 -1.81 6.99
CA ARG A 37 -9.49 -1.89 8.02
C ARG A 37 -9.11 -1.08 9.24
N GLN A 38 -7.90 -1.21 9.73
CA GLN A 38 -7.45 -0.51 10.94
C GLN A 38 -7.40 1.01 10.75
N ILE A 39 -6.97 1.48 9.56
CA ILE A 39 -7.03 2.91 9.21
C ILE A 39 -8.49 3.38 9.18
N ALA A 40 -9.39 2.60 8.57
CA ALA A 40 -10.79 2.95 8.49
C ALA A 40 -11.44 3.06 9.88
N ASP A 41 -11.14 2.14 10.78
CA ASP A 41 -11.64 2.17 12.16
C ASP A 41 -11.14 3.42 12.91
N ILE A 42 -9.85 3.78 12.75
CA ILE A 42 -9.29 5.00 13.35
C ILE A 42 -9.97 6.25 12.77
N LEU A 43 -10.12 6.34 11.46
CA LEU A 43 -10.75 7.49 10.82
C LEU A 43 -12.24 7.58 11.14
N GLN A 44 -12.94 6.46 11.28
CA GLN A 44 -14.34 6.44 11.72
C GLN A 44 -14.51 6.98 13.14
N LEU A 45 -13.56 6.70 14.05
CA LEU A 45 -13.57 7.27 15.41
C LEU A 45 -13.28 8.77 15.41
N ARG A 46 -12.36 9.22 14.55
CA ARG A 46 -11.96 10.64 14.48
C ARG A 46 -12.95 11.52 13.72
N MET A 47 -13.53 10.98 12.66
CA MET A 47 -14.39 11.68 11.72
C MET A 47 -15.63 10.84 11.37
N PRO A 48 -16.56 10.62 12.32
CA PRO A 48 -17.70 9.72 12.12
C PRO A 48 -18.52 10.08 10.87
N GLY A 49 -18.67 9.12 9.95
CA GLY A 49 -19.48 9.26 8.74
C GLY A 49 -18.92 10.20 7.67
N ARG A 50 -17.69 10.74 7.82
CA ARG A 50 -17.09 11.70 6.89
C ARG A 50 -16.14 11.08 5.87
N THR A 51 -15.91 9.78 5.92
CA THR A 51 -15.03 9.07 4.97
C THR A 51 -15.79 8.02 4.17
N ASP A 52 -15.37 7.80 2.93
CA ASP A 52 -15.74 6.66 2.06
C ASP A 52 -14.44 5.96 1.67
N ILE A 53 -14.16 4.84 2.33
CA ILE A 53 -12.89 4.12 2.18
C ILE A 53 -13.12 2.86 1.37
N ARG A 54 -12.21 2.59 0.43
CA ARG A 54 -12.23 1.41 -0.40
C ARG A 54 -10.89 0.73 -0.43
N ASN A 55 -10.92 -0.58 -0.38
CA ASN A 55 -9.79 -1.45 -0.62
C ASN A 55 -9.80 -1.89 -2.08
N GLY A 56 -8.76 -1.55 -2.82
CA GLY A 56 -8.48 -1.94 -4.20
C GLY A 56 -7.18 -2.75 -4.29
N GLY A 57 -6.85 -3.50 -3.23
CA GLY A 57 -5.78 -4.49 -3.22
C GLY A 57 -6.18 -5.75 -4.00
N HIS A 58 -5.20 -6.40 -4.61
CA HIS A 58 -5.41 -7.66 -5.34
C HIS A 58 -4.24 -8.60 -5.09
N ASP A 59 -4.56 -9.80 -4.67
CA ASP A 59 -3.55 -10.83 -4.45
C ASP A 59 -2.64 -11.04 -5.68
N GLY A 60 -1.34 -11.12 -5.44
CA GLY A 60 -0.34 -11.36 -6.47
C GLY A 60 -0.08 -10.20 -7.45
N PHE A 61 -0.70 -9.02 -7.27
CA PHE A 61 -0.48 -7.91 -8.19
C PHE A 61 0.94 -7.35 -8.10
N THR A 62 1.47 -7.06 -9.29
CA THR A 62 2.61 -6.18 -9.54
C THR A 62 2.12 -4.78 -9.90
N VAL A 63 3.03 -3.84 -10.06
CA VAL A 63 2.68 -2.49 -10.55
C VAL A 63 1.93 -2.51 -11.89
N GLN A 64 2.23 -3.48 -12.76
CA GLN A 64 1.48 -3.67 -14.01
C GLN A 64 0.03 -4.12 -13.78
N GLY A 65 -0.20 -4.97 -12.77
CA GLY A 65 -1.55 -5.37 -12.35
C GLY A 65 -2.37 -4.15 -11.95
N LEU A 66 -1.82 -3.30 -11.09
CA LEU A 66 -2.47 -2.04 -10.67
C LEU A 66 -2.78 -1.13 -11.86
N LEU A 67 -1.84 -0.96 -12.80
CA LEU A 67 -2.06 -0.14 -13.99
C LEU A 67 -3.25 -0.62 -14.84
N ARG A 68 -3.45 -1.93 -14.97
CA ARG A 68 -4.56 -2.51 -15.75
C ARG A 68 -5.91 -2.24 -15.10
N MET A 69 -5.96 -2.30 -13.77
CA MET A 69 -7.20 -2.14 -13.01
C MET A 69 -7.45 -0.71 -12.53
N LEU A 70 -6.50 0.21 -12.73
CA LEU A 70 -6.51 1.56 -12.16
C LEU A 70 -7.79 2.34 -12.42
N GLU A 71 -8.33 2.26 -13.63
CA GLU A 71 -9.58 2.95 -13.99
C GLU A 71 -10.76 2.43 -13.17
N HIS A 72 -10.89 1.11 -13.11
CA HIS A 72 -11.98 0.44 -12.41
C HIS A 72 -11.90 0.63 -10.89
N ASP A 73 -10.72 0.42 -10.32
CA ASP A 73 -10.55 0.38 -8.86
C ASP A 73 -10.43 1.79 -8.25
N CYS A 74 -9.98 2.76 -9.04
CA CYS A 74 -9.59 4.06 -8.52
C CYS A 74 -10.21 5.24 -9.29
N LEU A 75 -9.82 5.47 -10.55
CA LEU A 75 -10.04 6.75 -11.21
C LEU A 75 -11.51 7.05 -11.46
N SER A 76 -12.32 6.02 -11.82
CA SER A 76 -13.77 6.15 -12.02
C SER A 76 -14.51 6.68 -10.79
N ARG A 77 -13.92 6.61 -9.62
CA ARG A 77 -14.51 7.02 -8.34
C ARG A 77 -14.15 8.44 -7.93
N ARG A 78 -13.21 9.07 -8.64
CA ARG A 78 -12.72 10.43 -8.34
C ARG A 78 -12.30 10.56 -6.87
N PRO A 79 -11.26 9.87 -6.42
CA PRO A 79 -10.81 9.89 -5.02
C PRO A 79 -10.21 11.23 -4.62
N ASP A 80 -10.36 11.58 -3.34
CA ASP A 80 -9.68 12.71 -2.70
C ASP A 80 -8.29 12.30 -2.16
N VAL A 81 -8.14 11.02 -1.81
CA VAL A 81 -6.87 10.43 -1.35
C VAL A 81 -6.67 9.08 -2.02
N VAL A 82 -5.50 8.88 -2.60
CA VAL A 82 -5.05 7.58 -3.12
C VAL A 82 -3.83 7.13 -2.36
N SER A 83 -3.88 5.93 -1.82
CA SER A 83 -2.76 5.29 -1.13
C SER A 83 -2.28 4.08 -1.91
N VAL A 84 -0.98 3.93 -2.12
CA VAL A 84 -0.38 2.84 -2.90
C VAL A 84 0.67 2.12 -2.07
N LEU A 85 0.54 0.80 -1.94
CA LEU A 85 1.54 -0.10 -1.38
C LEU A 85 1.71 -1.27 -2.36
N ILE A 86 2.84 -1.30 -3.06
CA ILE A 86 3.13 -2.29 -4.12
C ILE A 86 4.64 -2.58 -4.15
N GLY A 87 5.07 -3.58 -4.89
CA GLY A 87 6.48 -3.84 -5.16
C GLY A 87 6.97 -5.17 -4.61
N SER A 88 6.27 -5.80 -3.67
CA SER A 88 6.67 -7.11 -3.13
C SER A 88 6.63 -8.20 -4.20
N ASN A 89 5.59 -8.22 -5.04
CA ASN A 89 5.50 -9.16 -6.16
C ASN A 89 6.42 -8.79 -7.33
N ASP A 90 6.72 -7.52 -7.53
CA ASP A 90 7.74 -7.09 -8.50
C ASP A 90 9.13 -7.60 -8.08
N ALA A 91 9.46 -7.53 -6.78
CA ALA A 91 10.66 -8.17 -6.23
C ALA A 91 10.64 -9.69 -6.45
N ALA A 92 9.50 -10.35 -6.21
CA ALA A 92 9.36 -11.79 -6.46
C ALA A 92 9.62 -12.15 -7.94
N VAL A 93 9.17 -11.32 -8.87
CA VAL A 93 9.47 -11.50 -10.31
C VAL A 93 10.98 -11.43 -10.54
N CYS A 94 11.68 -10.43 -10.01
CA CYS A 94 13.13 -10.33 -10.14
C CYS A 94 13.83 -11.57 -9.56
N MET A 95 13.50 -11.96 -8.35
CA MET A 95 14.14 -13.07 -7.65
C MET A 95 13.88 -14.43 -8.30
N ASN A 96 12.69 -14.66 -8.83
CA ASN A 96 12.32 -15.95 -9.43
C ASN A 96 12.76 -16.08 -10.89
N THR A 97 12.95 -14.97 -11.60
CA THR A 97 13.34 -15.00 -13.02
C THR A 97 14.78 -14.62 -13.28
N GLY A 98 15.46 -14.04 -12.29
CA GLY A 98 16.81 -13.48 -12.43
C GLY A 98 16.87 -12.17 -13.21
N ARG A 99 15.72 -11.54 -13.51
CA ARG A 99 15.67 -10.25 -14.20
C ARG A 99 16.00 -9.13 -13.22
N THR A 100 16.66 -8.11 -13.73
CA THR A 100 16.87 -6.87 -12.98
C THR A 100 15.58 -6.06 -12.88
N LEU A 101 15.53 -5.09 -11.97
CA LEU A 101 14.38 -4.20 -11.85
C LEU A 101 14.15 -3.36 -13.12
N GLU A 102 15.23 -2.94 -13.81
CA GLU A 102 15.17 -2.27 -15.09
C GLU A 102 14.52 -3.14 -16.18
N GLU A 103 14.88 -4.41 -16.28
CA GLU A 103 14.32 -5.36 -17.25
C GLU A 103 12.85 -5.67 -17.02
N THR A 104 12.31 -5.38 -15.82
CA THR A 104 10.87 -5.50 -15.52
C THR A 104 10.09 -4.22 -15.85
N TYR A 105 10.77 -3.14 -16.21
CA TYR A 105 10.18 -1.81 -16.45
C TYR A 105 9.41 -1.29 -15.22
N PHE A 106 9.88 -1.63 -14.02
CA PHE A 106 9.20 -1.23 -12.78
C PHE A 106 9.07 0.28 -12.66
N ALA A 107 10.18 1.01 -12.83
CA ALA A 107 10.21 2.46 -12.67
C ALA A 107 9.27 3.18 -13.65
N GLU A 108 9.23 2.75 -14.91
CA GLU A 108 8.35 3.28 -15.93
C GLU A 108 6.88 3.03 -15.60
N ASN A 109 6.56 1.80 -15.19
CA ASN A 109 5.20 1.42 -14.82
C ASN A 109 4.73 2.17 -13.57
N TYR A 110 5.58 2.30 -12.56
CA TYR A 110 5.24 3.02 -11.33
C TYR A 110 5.05 4.53 -11.61
N ARG A 111 5.91 5.13 -12.43
CA ARG A 111 5.76 6.54 -12.87
C ARG A 111 4.46 6.73 -13.68
N ALA A 112 4.13 5.78 -14.56
CA ALA A 112 2.87 5.81 -15.30
C ALA A 112 1.65 5.68 -14.37
N LEU A 113 1.72 4.83 -13.34
CA LEU A 113 0.67 4.67 -12.33
C LEU A 113 0.40 6.01 -11.62
N LEU A 114 1.45 6.59 -11.01
CA LEU A 114 1.33 7.86 -10.28
C LEU A 114 0.92 9.02 -11.19
N GLY A 115 1.45 9.07 -12.42
CA GLY A 115 1.10 10.08 -13.42
C GLY A 115 -0.38 10.02 -13.80
N ARG A 116 -0.96 8.83 -14.00
CA ARG A 116 -2.40 8.67 -14.27
C ARG A 116 -3.25 9.08 -13.07
N VAL A 117 -2.84 8.74 -11.85
CA VAL A 117 -3.55 9.20 -10.64
C VAL A 117 -3.52 10.72 -10.55
N ARG A 118 -2.36 11.36 -10.73
CA ARG A 118 -2.24 12.83 -10.71
C ARG A 118 -3.00 13.52 -11.81
N GLY A 119 -3.10 12.93 -12.99
CA GLY A 119 -3.91 13.46 -14.09
C GLY A 119 -5.42 13.40 -13.84
N ALA A 120 -5.87 12.56 -12.92
CA ALA A 120 -7.28 12.33 -12.63
C ALA A 120 -7.78 13.00 -11.34
N THR A 121 -6.87 13.39 -10.41
CA THR A 121 -7.24 14.02 -9.14
C THR A 121 -6.19 15.02 -8.67
N GLU A 122 -6.66 16.14 -8.14
CA GLU A 122 -5.85 17.11 -7.37
C GLU A 122 -5.65 16.65 -5.91
N GLY A 123 -6.24 15.53 -5.54
CA GLY A 123 -6.21 14.96 -4.20
C GLY A 123 -4.84 14.53 -3.72
N CYS A 124 -4.77 14.04 -2.50
CA CYS A 124 -3.54 13.59 -1.89
C CYS A 124 -3.12 12.21 -2.40
N LEU A 125 -1.83 12.05 -2.66
CA LEU A 125 -1.22 10.78 -3.02
C LEU A 125 -0.24 10.36 -1.93
N VAL A 126 -0.45 9.14 -1.40
CA VAL A 126 0.38 8.54 -0.36
C VAL A 126 0.98 7.26 -0.92
N CYS A 127 2.30 7.18 -0.97
CA CYS A 127 3.02 6.00 -1.40
C CYS A 127 3.68 5.35 -0.17
N MET A 128 3.57 4.05 -0.06
CA MET A 128 4.23 3.25 0.97
C MET A 128 5.20 2.30 0.30
N GLY A 129 6.47 2.31 0.74
CA GLY A 129 7.49 1.42 0.20
C GLY A 129 7.21 -0.04 0.55
N PRO A 130 7.58 -1.00 -0.34
CA PRO A 130 7.44 -2.42 -0.07
C PRO A 130 8.38 -2.85 1.05
N PHE A 131 8.11 -4.00 1.61
CA PHE A 131 8.94 -4.59 2.66
C PHE A 131 9.03 -6.11 2.52
N ILE A 132 10.02 -6.68 3.18
CA ILE A 132 10.16 -8.11 3.41
C ILE A 132 10.86 -8.31 4.75
N PHE A 133 10.54 -9.40 5.43
CA PHE A 133 11.27 -9.83 6.62
C PHE A 133 12.32 -10.88 6.23
N PRO A 134 13.49 -10.94 6.91
CA PRO A 134 14.53 -11.93 6.62
C PRO A 134 14.21 -13.32 7.18
N GLN A 135 12.93 -13.68 7.21
CA GLN A 135 12.43 -14.97 7.70
C GLN A 135 11.24 -15.43 6.84
N PRO A 136 11.35 -16.60 6.21
CA PRO A 136 12.48 -17.54 6.29
C PRO A 136 13.80 -16.93 5.77
N LEU A 137 14.93 -17.52 6.16
CA LEU A 137 16.27 -16.96 5.88
C LEU A 137 16.54 -16.68 4.39
N GLU A 138 15.90 -17.40 3.50
CA GLU A 138 16.00 -17.20 2.05
C GLU A 138 15.57 -15.79 1.62
N TYR A 139 14.65 -15.14 2.34
CA TYR A 139 14.21 -13.78 2.07
C TYR A 139 15.26 -12.71 2.39
N SER A 140 16.31 -13.04 3.12
CA SER A 140 17.45 -12.15 3.27
C SER A 140 18.08 -11.75 1.93
N ARG A 141 17.97 -12.62 0.93
CA ARG A 141 18.46 -12.35 -0.44
C ARG A 141 17.57 -11.38 -1.22
N TRP A 142 16.33 -11.18 -0.79
CA TRP A 142 15.39 -10.27 -1.43
C TRP A 142 15.57 -8.83 -0.97
N ILE A 143 16.19 -8.62 0.20
CA ILE A 143 16.35 -7.31 0.83
C ILE A 143 16.97 -6.28 -0.13
N PRO A 144 18.05 -6.57 -0.86
CA PRO A 144 18.63 -5.61 -1.80
C PRO A 144 17.65 -5.14 -2.88
N VAL A 145 16.84 -6.06 -3.43
CA VAL A 145 15.83 -5.73 -4.46
C VAL A 145 14.68 -4.93 -3.86
N ILE A 146 14.20 -5.28 -2.68
CA ILE A 146 13.16 -4.51 -1.96
C ILE A 146 13.65 -3.08 -1.68
N GLN A 147 14.90 -2.92 -1.25
CA GLN A 147 15.48 -1.60 -1.01
C GLN A 147 15.65 -0.79 -2.29
N GLU A 148 16.02 -1.43 -3.40
CA GLU A 148 16.10 -0.78 -4.72
C GLU A 148 14.71 -0.31 -5.19
N ILE A 149 13.67 -1.13 -4.99
CA ILE A 149 12.27 -0.77 -5.29
C ILE A 149 11.85 0.41 -4.41
N GLU A 150 12.03 0.32 -3.10
CA GLU A 150 11.65 1.39 -2.16
C GLU A 150 12.32 2.73 -2.51
N GLU A 151 13.61 2.71 -2.87
CA GLU A 151 14.34 3.93 -3.27
C GLU A 151 13.83 4.46 -4.63
N THR A 152 13.50 3.59 -5.57
CA THR A 152 12.92 3.95 -6.86
C THR A 152 11.55 4.60 -6.67
N GLU A 153 10.69 3.99 -5.87
CA GLU A 153 9.37 4.52 -5.53
C GLU A 153 9.48 5.88 -4.82
N ARG A 154 10.40 6.01 -3.87
CA ARG A 154 10.62 7.26 -3.14
C ARG A 154 10.97 8.42 -4.08
N LYS A 155 11.85 8.17 -5.07
CA LYS A 155 12.23 9.18 -6.08
C LYS A 155 11.04 9.57 -6.94
N ILE A 156 10.30 8.57 -7.45
CA ILE A 156 9.14 8.82 -8.31
C ILE A 156 8.01 9.47 -7.53
N ALA A 157 7.77 9.09 -6.28
CA ALA A 157 6.81 9.74 -5.40
C ALA A 157 7.10 11.25 -5.25
N ALA A 158 8.38 11.62 -5.10
CA ALA A 158 8.80 13.02 -5.04
C ALA A 158 8.52 13.78 -6.36
N GLU A 159 8.75 13.16 -7.52
CA GLU A 159 8.40 13.72 -8.83
C GLU A 159 6.91 14.09 -8.91
N HIS A 160 6.05 13.28 -8.27
CA HIS A 160 4.60 13.45 -8.25
C HIS A 160 4.06 14.17 -7.01
N ARG A 161 4.91 14.77 -6.17
CA ARG A 161 4.53 15.44 -4.91
C ARG A 161 3.68 14.54 -4.01
N ALA A 162 3.99 13.25 -3.98
CA ALA A 162 3.36 12.28 -3.12
C ALA A 162 4.04 12.23 -1.75
N LEU A 163 3.26 12.00 -0.70
CA LEU A 163 3.80 11.61 0.59
C LEU A 163 4.40 10.21 0.47
N PHE A 164 5.61 10.00 0.99
CA PHE A 164 6.25 8.69 0.96
C PHE A 164 6.53 8.15 2.37
N ILE A 165 6.11 6.92 2.63
CA ILE A 165 6.26 6.23 3.91
C ILE A 165 7.16 5.01 3.71
N PRO A 166 8.42 5.02 4.17
CA PRO A 166 9.33 3.90 4.06
C PRO A 166 8.98 2.82 5.08
N LEU A 167 8.46 1.68 4.64
CA LEU A 167 8.00 0.63 5.55
C LEU A 167 9.06 -0.42 5.86
N HIS A 168 10.01 -0.70 4.95
CA HIS A 168 10.95 -1.80 5.13
C HIS A 168 11.73 -1.71 6.44
N ASN A 169 12.41 -0.60 6.65
CA ASN A 169 13.19 -0.40 7.87
C ASN A 169 12.33 -0.19 9.13
N LEU A 170 11.13 0.37 8.98
CA LEU A 170 10.20 0.55 10.08
C LEU A 170 9.78 -0.80 10.66
N LEU A 171 9.27 -1.67 9.80
CA LEU A 171 8.76 -2.99 10.20
C LEU A 171 9.88 -3.90 10.71
N ASN A 172 11.04 -3.93 10.05
CA ASN A 172 12.14 -4.78 10.49
C ASN A 172 12.69 -4.36 11.85
N ARG A 173 12.82 -3.07 12.15
CA ARG A 173 13.23 -2.59 13.49
C ARG A 173 12.25 -3.01 14.59
N ASP A 174 10.96 -2.99 14.32
CA ASP A 174 9.96 -3.45 15.29
C ASP A 174 9.99 -4.98 15.43
N ALA A 175 10.19 -5.72 14.34
CA ALA A 175 10.34 -7.17 14.35
C ALA A 175 11.58 -7.63 15.13
N GLU A 176 12.71 -6.92 15.02
CA GLU A 176 13.93 -7.19 15.80
C GLU A 176 13.71 -7.05 17.31
N ARG A 177 12.83 -6.13 17.72
CA ARG A 177 12.52 -5.87 19.14
C ARG A 177 11.46 -6.82 19.70
N SER A 178 10.43 -7.14 18.90
CA SER A 178 9.24 -7.87 19.36
C SER A 178 9.20 -9.33 18.93
N GLY A 179 10.05 -9.73 17.98
CA GLY A 179 10.04 -11.02 17.31
C GLY A 179 9.28 -11.00 15.99
N TYR A 180 9.88 -11.57 14.95
CA TYR A 180 9.32 -11.57 13.59
C TYR A 180 7.93 -12.22 13.50
N GLN A 181 7.72 -13.34 14.22
CA GLN A 181 6.46 -14.09 14.22
C GLN A 181 5.25 -13.27 14.75
N ARG A 182 5.51 -12.17 15.47
CA ARG A 182 4.44 -11.26 15.88
C ARG A 182 3.94 -10.41 14.75
N LEU A 183 4.80 -10.07 13.77
CA LEU A 183 4.48 -9.12 12.71
C LEU A 183 4.16 -9.79 11.39
N THR A 184 4.65 -11.01 11.17
CA THR A 184 4.45 -11.75 9.92
C THR A 184 4.32 -13.26 10.19
N ALA A 185 3.49 -13.92 9.38
CA ALA A 185 3.35 -15.38 9.45
C ALA A 185 4.37 -16.10 8.54
N ASP A 186 4.75 -15.47 7.43
CA ASP A 186 5.53 -16.10 6.37
C ASP A 186 6.71 -15.24 5.85
N GLY A 187 6.90 -14.04 6.41
CA GLY A 187 7.93 -13.09 5.99
C GLY A 187 7.46 -12.04 5.00
N ILE A 188 6.23 -12.13 4.51
CA ILE A 188 5.61 -11.19 3.55
C ILE A 188 4.30 -10.65 4.13
N HIS A 189 3.35 -11.54 4.43
CA HIS A 189 2.03 -11.17 4.89
C HIS A 189 2.04 -10.80 6.37
N LEU A 190 1.35 -9.71 6.69
CA LEU A 190 1.32 -9.16 8.03
C LEU A 190 0.30 -9.88 8.91
N THR A 191 0.68 -10.08 10.15
CA THR A 191 -0.29 -10.35 11.22
C THR A 191 -1.09 -9.08 11.51
N ARG A 192 -2.11 -9.19 12.37
CA ARG A 192 -2.85 -8.03 12.86
C ARG A 192 -1.92 -6.99 13.51
N GLU A 193 -0.91 -7.41 14.26
CA GLU A 193 0.05 -6.51 14.91
C GLU A 193 0.97 -5.82 13.88
N GLY A 194 1.43 -6.56 12.87
CA GLY A 194 2.20 -5.97 11.76
C GLY A 194 1.39 -4.95 10.97
N ALA A 195 0.12 -5.27 10.69
CA ALA A 195 -0.81 -4.35 10.02
C ALA A 195 -1.07 -3.08 10.84
N GLU A 196 -1.09 -3.19 12.19
CA GLU A 196 -1.25 -2.03 13.09
C GLU A 196 -0.08 -1.05 12.97
N ILE A 197 1.14 -1.53 12.79
CA ILE A 197 2.32 -0.68 12.59
C ILE A 197 2.18 0.13 11.29
N VAL A 198 1.75 -0.54 10.20
CA VAL A 198 1.51 0.14 8.92
C VAL A 198 0.40 1.18 9.05
N ALA A 199 -0.72 0.82 9.68
CA ALA A 199 -1.84 1.72 9.87
C ALA A 199 -1.45 2.96 10.70
N ARG A 200 -0.70 2.76 11.77
CA ARG A 200 -0.18 3.87 12.61
C ARG A 200 0.77 4.77 11.84
N ALA A 201 1.69 4.20 11.06
CA ALA A 201 2.62 4.97 10.24
C ALA A 201 1.85 5.82 9.21
N TRP A 202 0.87 5.24 8.54
CA TRP A 202 0.01 5.96 7.59
C TRP A 202 -0.73 7.12 8.24
N ILE A 203 -1.40 6.89 9.37
CA ILE A 203 -2.11 7.92 10.11
C ILE A 203 -1.17 9.04 10.58
N GLN A 204 -0.01 8.69 11.14
CA GLN A 204 0.96 9.68 11.63
C GLN A 204 1.50 10.57 10.52
N GLU A 205 1.85 9.99 9.38
CA GLU A 205 2.42 10.76 8.27
C GLU A 205 1.35 11.60 7.56
N THR A 206 0.12 11.10 7.43
CA THR A 206 -0.99 11.89 6.88
C THR A 206 -1.42 13.02 7.80
N ASP A 207 -1.40 12.82 9.12
CA ASP A 207 -1.62 13.88 10.13
C ASP A 207 -0.53 14.97 10.02
N ARG A 208 0.75 14.57 9.93
CA ARG A 208 1.87 15.52 9.76
C ARG A 208 1.77 16.34 8.48
N ALA A 209 1.26 15.72 7.42
CA ALA A 209 1.03 16.38 6.14
C ALA A 209 -0.25 17.23 6.10
N GLY A 210 -1.06 17.22 7.16
CA GLY A 210 -2.30 17.99 7.23
C GLY A 210 -3.43 17.50 6.35
N ILE A 211 -3.44 16.19 6.00
CA ILE A 211 -4.43 15.65 5.06
C ILE A 211 -5.83 15.57 5.69
N PHE A 212 -5.92 15.36 6.99
CA PHE A 212 -7.18 15.12 7.72
C PHE A 212 -7.41 16.13 8.89
N ILE A 213 -6.90 17.33 8.77
CA ILE A 213 -7.10 18.40 9.77
C ILE A 213 -8.36 19.20 9.45
#